data_19bc4157fddce4a0a0f77f0da6e2b657
#
_entry.id   19bc4157fddce4a0a0f77f0da6e2b657
#
_cell.length_a   1.000
_cell.length_b   1.000
_cell.length_c   1.000
_cell.angle_alpha   90.00
_cell.angle_beta   90.00
_cell.angle_gamma   90.00
#
_symmetry.space_group_name_H-M   'P 1'
#
loop_
_entity.id
_entity.type
_entity.pdbx_description
1 polymer ?
#
loop_
_entity_poly.entity_id
_entity_poly.type
_entity_poly.pdbx_seq_one_letter_code
_entity_poly.pdbx_strand_id
1 'polypeptide(L)'
;SRIPKTDPQTVTAPTGDIRAVLLHLGRNMWCDYPTEHMGALSPESIETLTMKPRLSIAWSDERWRQVVDYAAAAGINMIVIDLGEGLQYPSHPELAVEGTWSVEKMRAEIKYMNERGIEAIPKLNFSTSHNGWMGDYSHMVSSKPYYRMCEDVIRDVVEIFGGPRFFHIGLDEERAAFQEDQTSQYICARKGEYWWRD
;
A
#
# COMPACT_ATOMS: atom_id res chain seq x y z
N SER A 1 -9.11 -17.01 -11.07
CA SER A 1 -9.82 -16.44 -12.23
C SER A 1 -8.97 -15.32 -12.82
N ARG A 2 -8.82 -15.29 -14.15
CA ARG A 2 -8.09 -14.19 -14.79
C ARG A 2 -8.89 -12.89 -14.62
N ILE A 3 -8.23 -11.86 -14.08
CA ILE A 3 -8.80 -10.51 -14.06
C ILE A 3 -9.03 -10.09 -15.53
N PRO A 4 -10.23 -9.59 -15.91
CA PRO A 4 -10.43 -9.05 -17.26
C PRO A 4 -9.46 -7.89 -17.50
N LYS A 5 -8.84 -7.86 -18.69
CA LYS A 5 -7.93 -6.76 -19.05
C LYS A 5 -8.64 -5.43 -18.92
N THR A 6 -7.97 -4.48 -18.31
CA THR A 6 -8.45 -3.09 -18.19
C THR A 6 -7.86 -2.29 -19.34
N ASP A 7 -8.67 -1.42 -19.94
CA ASP A 7 -8.14 -0.45 -20.88
C ASP A 7 -7.15 0.48 -20.18
N PRO A 8 -6.07 0.89 -20.88
CA PRO A 8 -5.13 1.84 -20.32
C PRO A 8 -5.85 3.10 -19.84
N GLN A 9 -5.32 3.75 -18.81
CA GLN A 9 -5.86 5.02 -18.35
C GLN A 9 -5.82 6.04 -19.50
N THR A 10 -6.96 6.68 -19.75
CA THR A 10 -7.13 7.62 -20.88
C THR A 10 -6.57 9.02 -20.62
N VAL A 11 -6.03 9.25 -19.41
CA VAL A 11 -5.38 10.54 -19.10
C VAL A 11 -4.11 10.64 -19.92
N THR A 12 -4.09 11.63 -20.80
CA THR A 12 -2.86 12.03 -21.48
C THR A 12 -1.85 12.40 -20.41
N ALA A 13 -0.63 11.82 -20.50
CA ALA A 13 0.45 12.20 -19.59
C ALA A 13 0.50 13.74 -19.49
N PRO A 14 0.59 14.32 -18.28
CA PRO A 14 0.67 15.75 -18.12
C PRO A 14 1.76 16.30 -19.04
N THR A 15 1.41 17.23 -19.90
CA THR A 15 2.35 17.89 -20.81
C THR A 15 3.20 18.98 -20.10
N GLY A 16 3.03 19.11 -18.78
CA GLY A 16 3.71 20.06 -17.92
C GLY A 16 4.23 19.42 -16.63
N ASP A 17 4.44 20.24 -15.62
CA ASP A 17 4.93 19.81 -14.33
C ASP A 17 3.96 18.83 -13.66
N ILE A 18 4.50 17.77 -13.07
CA ILE A 18 3.74 16.85 -12.23
C ILE A 18 3.46 17.54 -10.90
N ARG A 19 2.16 17.65 -10.57
CA ARG A 19 1.67 18.10 -9.27
C ARG A 19 0.90 16.95 -8.65
N ALA A 20 1.59 16.22 -7.76
CA ALA A 20 1.09 14.99 -7.18
C ALA A 20 0.76 15.16 -5.69
N VAL A 21 -0.24 14.42 -5.23
CA VAL A 21 -0.51 14.17 -3.83
C VAL A 21 -0.58 12.68 -3.58
N LEU A 22 -0.26 12.25 -2.35
CA LEU A 22 -0.38 10.87 -1.93
C LEU A 22 -1.58 10.74 -0.99
N LEU A 23 -2.44 9.75 -1.24
CA LEU A 23 -3.56 9.38 -0.38
C LEU A 23 -3.41 7.94 0.08
N HIS A 24 -3.58 7.71 1.38
CA HIS A 24 -3.58 6.38 1.96
C HIS A 24 -5.00 5.80 1.94
N LEU A 25 -5.28 4.83 1.10
CA LEU A 25 -6.53 4.07 1.10
C LEU A 25 -6.50 3.03 2.21
N GLY A 26 -5.42 2.26 2.30
CA GLY A 26 -5.09 1.39 3.42
C GLY A 26 -4.48 2.16 4.60
N ARG A 27 -4.51 1.55 5.78
CA ARG A 27 -4.00 2.14 7.00
C ARG A 27 -3.09 1.19 7.79
N ASN A 28 -3.22 -0.10 7.60
CA ASN A 28 -2.53 -1.10 8.40
C ASN A 28 -1.01 -1.10 8.20
N MET A 29 -0.51 -0.43 7.17
CA MET A 29 0.92 -0.18 7.03
C MET A 29 1.53 0.59 8.22
N TRP A 30 0.73 1.36 8.95
CA TRP A 30 1.14 2.12 10.13
C TRP A 30 0.99 1.35 11.43
N CYS A 31 0.62 0.04 11.37
CA CYS A 31 0.50 -0.76 12.57
C CYS A 31 1.86 -1.00 13.18
N ASP A 32 1.99 -0.61 14.44
CA ASP A 32 3.16 -0.87 15.24
C ASP A 32 2.93 -2.12 16.08
N TYR A 33 3.87 -3.03 16.06
CA TYR A 33 3.95 -4.08 17.07
C TYR A 33 4.73 -3.55 18.26
N PRO A 34 4.32 -3.86 19.51
CA PRO A 34 5.11 -3.54 20.69
C PRO A 34 6.49 -4.17 20.54
N THR A 35 7.52 -3.34 20.46
CA THR A 35 8.88 -3.77 20.23
C THR A 35 9.69 -3.73 21.54
N GLU A 36 10.78 -4.50 21.63
CA GLU A 36 11.71 -4.40 22.77
C GLU A 36 12.22 -2.96 22.95
N HIS A 37 12.28 -2.18 21.88
CA HIS A 37 12.67 -0.78 21.93
C HIS A 37 11.63 0.12 22.64
N MET A 38 10.39 -0.34 22.75
CA MET A 38 9.34 0.32 23.53
C MET A 38 9.37 -0.08 25.02
N GLY A 39 10.21 -1.03 25.41
CA GLY A 39 10.31 -1.51 26.81
C GLY A 39 10.69 -0.44 27.84
N ALA A 40 11.19 0.72 27.41
CA ALA A 40 11.43 1.88 28.26
C ALA A 40 10.19 2.79 28.42
N LEU A 41 9.12 2.55 27.69
CA LEU A 41 7.87 3.33 27.75
C LEU A 41 6.89 2.71 28.74
N SER A 42 6.05 3.56 29.36
CA SER A 42 4.96 3.05 30.18
C SER A 42 3.93 2.32 29.30
N PRO A 43 3.17 1.33 29.83
CA PRO A 43 2.09 0.67 29.12
C PRO A 43 1.09 1.63 28.49
N GLU A 44 0.78 2.74 29.18
CA GLU A 44 -0.12 3.80 28.70
C GLU A 44 0.47 4.54 27.50
N SER A 45 1.78 4.82 27.51
CA SER A 45 2.49 5.43 26.40
C SER A 45 2.55 4.49 25.19
N ILE A 46 2.77 3.19 25.41
CA ILE A 46 2.74 2.18 24.36
C ILE A 46 1.34 2.13 23.73
N GLU A 47 0.29 2.09 24.53
CA GLU A 47 -1.09 2.07 24.03
C GLU A 47 -1.46 3.32 23.21
N THR A 48 -0.92 4.48 23.59
CA THR A 48 -1.20 5.76 22.93
C THR A 48 -0.40 5.93 21.65
N LEU A 49 0.85 5.44 21.63
CA LEU A 49 1.78 5.61 20.51
C LEU A 49 1.68 4.49 19.47
N THR A 50 1.19 3.30 19.85
CA THR A 50 1.05 2.19 18.91
C THR A 50 -0.24 2.27 18.11
N MET A 51 -0.13 2.17 16.81
CA MET A 51 -1.27 2.10 15.93
C MET A 51 -1.75 0.65 15.80
N LYS A 52 -2.92 0.35 16.38
CA LYS A 52 -3.52 -1.00 16.32
C LYS A 52 -4.05 -1.30 14.91
N PRO A 53 -3.95 -2.56 14.45
CA PRO A 53 -4.57 -3.00 13.21
C PRO A 53 -6.06 -2.70 13.19
N ARG A 54 -6.56 -2.26 12.04
CA ARG A 54 -7.99 -2.10 11.79
C ARG A 54 -8.46 -3.19 10.84
N LEU A 55 -9.60 -3.77 11.19
CA LEU A 55 -10.28 -4.77 10.34
C LEU A 55 -11.31 -4.11 9.41
N SER A 56 -11.20 -2.79 9.21
CA SER A 56 -12.05 -2.03 8.28
C SER A 56 -11.31 -0.82 7.73
N ILE A 57 -11.59 -0.44 6.48
CA ILE A 57 -11.05 0.79 5.90
C ILE A 57 -11.75 2.04 6.49
N ALA A 58 -11.05 3.18 6.48
CA ALA A 58 -11.53 4.42 7.10
C ALA A 58 -12.22 5.37 6.11
N TRP A 59 -12.08 5.16 4.82
CA TRP A 59 -12.64 6.03 3.80
C TRP A 59 -14.14 5.77 3.58
N SER A 60 -14.93 6.86 3.52
CA SER A 60 -16.24 6.83 2.89
C SER A 60 -16.13 7.29 1.43
N ASP A 61 -17.00 6.78 0.56
CA ASP A 61 -17.04 7.15 -0.86
C ASP A 61 -17.22 8.65 -1.07
N GLU A 62 -18.07 9.28 -0.25
CA GLU A 62 -18.31 10.72 -0.30
C GLU A 62 -17.03 11.51 0.01
N ARG A 63 -16.33 11.16 1.08
CA ARG A 63 -15.08 11.82 1.48
C ARG A 63 -13.98 11.64 0.46
N TRP A 64 -13.84 10.44 -0.08
CA TRP A 64 -12.89 10.16 -1.13
C TRP A 64 -13.10 11.09 -2.34
N ARG A 65 -14.31 11.17 -2.84
CA ARG A 65 -14.64 12.00 -4.00
C ARG A 65 -14.49 13.49 -3.73
N GLN A 66 -14.86 13.96 -2.53
CA GLN A 66 -14.59 15.34 -2.13
C GLN A 66 -13.10 15.68 -2.19
N VAL A 67 -12.23 14.79 -1.70
CA VAL A 67 -10.78 14.99 -1.74
C VAL A 67 -10.26 15.02 -3.19
N VAL A 68 -10.74 14.12 -4.04
CA VAL A 68 -10.40 14.11 -5.47
C VAL A 68 -10.86 15.40 -6.17
N ASP A 69 -12.08 15.87 -5.90
CA ASP A 69 -12.60 17.11 -6.47
C ASP A 69 -11.80 18.34 -6.03
N TYR A 70 -11.42 18.43 -4.74
CA TYR A 70 -10.55 19.48 -4.24
C TYR A 70 -9.15 19.42 -4.85
N ALA A 71 -8.58 18.24 -5.00
CA ALA A 71 -7.29 18.06 -5.65
C ALA A 71 -7.32 18.55 -7.11
N ALA A 72 -8.37 18.20 -7.87
CA ALA A 72 -8.56 18.67 -9.25
C ALA A 72 -8.70 20.19 -9.30
N ALA A 73 -9.52 20.78 -8.43
CA ALA A 73 -9.72 22.23 -8.35
C ALA A 73 -8.43 22.99 -7.98
N ALA A 74 -7.55 22.36 -7.18
CA ALA A 74 -6.25 22.90 -6.84
C ALA A 74 -5.18 22.72 -7.94
N GLY A 75 -5.55 22.11 -9.07
CA GLY A 75 -4.63 21.88 -10.19
C GLY A 75 -3.69 20.68 -10.00
N ILE A 76 -4.00 19.77 -9.08
CA ILE A 76 -3.32 18.48 -8.96
C ILE A 76 -3.66 17.65 -10.18
N ASN A 77 -2.65 17.02 -10.79
CA ASN A 77 -2.80 16.21 -12.00
C ASN A 77 -2.37 14.74 -11.81
N MET A 78 -1.99 14.36 -10.58
CA MET A 78 -1.61 13.01 -10.23
C MET A 78 -1.98 12.70 -8.78
N ILE A 79 -2.58 11.55 -8.53
CA ILE A 79 -2.81 11.02 -7.18
C ILE A 79 -2.11 9.67 -7.06
N VAL A 80 -1.16 9.59 -6.13
CA VAL A 80 -0.55 8.33 -5.71
C VAL A 80 -1.45 7.72 -4.64
N ILE A 81 -1.95 6.51 -4.89
CA ILE A 81 -2.87 5.82 -3.98
C ILE A 81 -2.09 4.72 -3.27
N ASP A 82 -1.87 4.89 -1.98
CA ASP A 82 -1.29 3.85 -1.13
C ASP A 82 -2.37 2.84 -0.76
N LEU A 83 -2.30 1.67 -1.40
CA LEU A 83 -3.39 0.71 -1.44
C LEU A 83 -3.50 -0.10 -0.15
N GLY A 84 -2.38 -0.69 0.30
CA GLY A 84 -2.38 -1.58 1.46
C GLY A 84 -3.54 -2.59 1.42
N GLU A 85 -4.23 -2.74 2.54
CA GLU A 85 -5.45 -3.57 2.66
C GLU A 85 -6.70 -2.92 2.03
N GLY A 86 -6.58 -1.71 1.46
CA GLY A 86 -7.71 -0.97 0.89
C GLY A 86 -8.20 -1.50 -0.45
N LEU A 87 -7.45 -2.35 -1.14
CA LEU A 87 -7.82 -2.98 -2.40
C LEU A 87 -7.91 -4.49 -2.25
N GLN A 88 -8.97 -5.09 -2.80
CA GLN A 88 -9.09 -6.54 -2.90
C GLN A 88 -8.21 -7.06 -4.04
N TYR A 89 -7.17 -7.78 -3.67
CA TYR A 89 -6.30 -8.47 -4.63
C TYR A 89 -6.89 -9.82 -4.98
N PRO A 90 -7.23 -10.09 -6.25
CA PRO A 90 -7.83 -11.37 -6.66
C PRO A 90 -6.94 -12.58 -6.39
N SER A 91 -5.62 -12.40 -6.41
CA SER A 91 -4.66 -13.45 -6.08
C SER A 91 -4.50 -13.70 -4.58
N HIS A 92 -4.80 -12.69 -3.74
CA HIS A 92 -4.61 -12.71 -2.29
C HIS A 92 -5.83 -12.11 -1.56
N PRO A 93 -7.01 -12.75 -1.63
CA PRO A 93 -8.23 -12.24 -0.99
C PRO A 93 -8.14 -12.19 0.55
N GLU A 94 -7.21 -12.93 1.15
CA GLU A 94 -6.96 -12.94 2.60
C GLU A 94 -6.39 -11.62 3.14
N LEU A 95 -5.88 -10.75 2.28
CA LEU A 95 -5.39 -9.43 2.68
C LEU A 95 -6.50 -8.38 2.85
N ALA A 96 -7.72 -8.72 2.43
CA ALA A 96 -8.85 -7.82 2.51
C ALA A 96 -9.38 -7.68 3.95
N VAL A 97 -9.88 -6.49 4.26
CA VAL A 97 -10.59 -6.18 5.50
C VAL A 97 -12.01 -5.69 5.18
N GLU A 98 -12.83 -5.44 6.19
CA GLU A 98 -14.18 -4.91 5.97
C GLU A 98 -14.13 -3.57 5.21
N GLY A 99 -14.94 -3.44 4.16
CA GLY A 99 -15.00 -2.24 3.34
C GLY A 99 -13.87 -2.07 2.33
N THR A 100 -12.95 -3.04 2.23
CA THR A 100 -11.95 -3.09 1.15
C THR A 100 -12.61 -2.91 -0.22
N TRP A 101 -12.04 -2.06 -1.06
CA TRP A 101 -12.60 -1.81 -2.38
C TRP A 101 -12.41 -3.01 -3.31
N SER A 102 -13.50 -3.38 -3.98
CA SER A 102 -13.42 -4.37 -5.06
C SER A 102 -12.66 -3.82 -6.27
N VAL A 103 -12.28 -4.71 -7.17
CA VAL A 103 -11.64 -4.34 -8.46
C VAL A 103 -12.51 -3.36 -9.24
N GLU A 104 -13.83 -3.61 -9.31
CA GLU A 104 -14.79 -2.76 -10.02
C GLU A 104 -14.88 -1.37 -9.39
N LYS A 105 -14.89 -1.32 -8.05
CA LYS A 105 -14.89 -0.05 -7.31
C LYS A 105 -13.62 0.74 -7.60
N MET A 106 -12.45 0.12 -7.51
CA MET A 106 -11.18 0.78 -7.80
C MET A 106 -11.15 1.33 -9.23
N ARG A 107 -11.59 0.56 -10.21
CA ARG A 107 -11.69 0.99 -11.61
C ARG A 107 -12.64 2.17 -11.80
N ALA A 108 -13.77 2.15 -11.09
CA ALA A 108 -14.72 3.27 -11.12
C ALA A 108 -14.10 4.56 -10.55
N GLU A 109 -13.32 4.47 -9.48
CA GLU A 109 -12.66 5.63 -8.90
C GLU A 109 -11.47 6.12 -9.75
N ILE A 110 -10.72 5.22 -10.39
CA ILE A 110 -9.69 5.58 -11.37
C ILE A 110 -10.33 6.37 -12.52
N LYS A 111 -11.45 5.87 -13.06
CA LYS A 111 -12.20 6.57 -14.10
C LYS A 111 -12.66 7.95 -13.64
N TYR A 112 -13.19 8.04 -12.41
CA TYR A 112 -13.63 9.29 -11.81
C TYR A 112 -12.51 10.33 -11.73
N MET A 113 -11.28 9.90 -11.35
CA MET A 113 -10.09 10.74 -11.35
C MET A 113 -9.67 11.16 -12.76
N ASN A 114 -9.65 10.20 -13.70
CA ASN A 114 -9.27 10.47 -15.09
C ASN A 114 -10.19 11.50 -15.77
N GLU A 115 -11.51 11.46 -15.51
CA GLU A 115 -12.48 12.44 -16.00
C GLU A 115 -12.21 13.86 -15.48
N ARG A 116 -11.40 14.00 -14.42
CA ARG A 116 -10.96 15.27 -13.82
C ARG A 116 -9.54 15.66 -14.19
N GLY A 117 -8.94 14.94 -15.13
CA GLY A 117 -7.56 15.20 -15.56
C GLY A 117 -6.50 14.74 -14.54
N ILE A 118 -6.86 13.85 -13.60
CA ILE A 118 -5.97 13.30 -12.61
C ILE A 118 -5.57 11.88 -13.01
N GLU A 119 -4.26 11.62 -13.12
CA GLU A 119 -3.70 10.30 -13.31
C GLU A 119 -3.61 9.57 -11.96
N ALA A 120 -4.13 8.34 -11.90
CA ALA A 120 -4.06 7.50 -10.72
C ALA A 120 -2.81 6.61 -10.78
N ILE A 121 -1.97 6.69 -9.75
CA ILE A 121 -0.73 5.93 -9.61
C ILE A 121 -0.85 5.01 -8.40
N PRO A 122 -0.64 3.70 -8.56
CA PRO A 122 -0.67 2.78 -7.43
C PRO A 122 0.61 2.89 -6.60
N LYS A 123 0.45 2.73 -5.28
CA LYS A 123 1.54 2.49 -4.33
C LYS A 123 1.25 1.24 -3.53
N LEU A 124 2.25 0.37 -3.41
CA LEU A 124 2.33 -0.69 -2.41
C LEU A 124 3.59 -0.45 -1.58
N ASN A 125 3.46 -0.46 -0.26
CA ASN A 125 4.61 -0.29 0.61
C ASN A 125 5.12 -1.66 1.05
N PHE A 126 6.28 -2.06 0.51
CA PHE A 126 6.97 -3.31 0.85
C PHE A 126 8.06 -3.11 1.90
N SER A 127 8.13 -1.93 2.51
CA SER A 127 9.05 -1.65 3.60
C SER A 127 8.77 -2.56 4.81
N THR A 128 9.81 -2.99 5.47
CA THR A 128 9.72 -3.81 6.67
C THR A 128 9.13 -3.08 7.88
N SER A 129 9.16 -1.75 7.86
CA SER A 129 8.52 -0.90 8.88
C SER A 129 7.06 -0.57 8.59
N HIS A 130 6.57 -0.89 7.37
CA HIS A 130 5.22 -0.56 6.89
C HIS A 130 4.51 -1.76 6.27
N ASN A 131 4.72 -2.94 6.81
CA ASN A 131 4.26 -4.21 6.24
C ASN A 131 3.00 -4.79 6.90
N GLY A 132 2.42 -4.12 7.89
CA GLY A 132 1.27 -4.65 8.63
C GLY A 132 0.04 -5.00 7.77
N TRP A 133 -0.11 -4.38 6.60
CA TRP A 133 -1.16 -4.71 5.63
C TRP A 133 -1.01 -6.08 4.96
N MET A 134 0.20 -6.65 5.01
CA MET A 134 0.51 -7.94 4.37
C MET A 134 0.08 -9.16 5.21
N GLY A 135 -0.51 -8.96 6.40
CA GLY A 135 -0.91 -10.06 7.27
C GLY A 135 0.25 -11.00 7.58
N ASP A 136 0.04 -12.31 7.43
CA ASP A 136 1.06 -13.32 7.74
C ASP A 136 2.35 -13.18 6.92
N TYR A 137 2.27 -12.58 5.74
CA TYR A 137 3.45 -12.38 4.88
C TYR A 137 4.43 -11.36 5.46
N SER A 138 3.99 -10.48 6.36
CA SER A 138 4.87 -9.52 7.04
C SER A 138 5.99 -10.20 7.85
N HIS A 139 5.73 -11.44 8.31
CA HIS A 139 6.68 -12.26 9.06
C HIS A 139 7.55 -13.16 8.17
N MET A 140 7.38 -13.10 6.86
CA MET A 140 8.05 -14.00 5.89
C MET A 140 8.99 -13.26 4.95
N VAL A 141 9.39 -12.04 5.27
CA VAL A 141 10.24 -11.20 4.42
C VAL A 141 11.47 -11.95 3.91
N SER A 142 11.84 -11.75 2.67
CA SER A 142 12.92 -12.43 1.96
C SER A 142 12.75 -13.95 1.80
N SER A 143 11.57 -14.49 2.03
CA SER A 143 11.24 -15.89 1.74
C SER A 143 10.58 -16.06 0.36
N LYS A 144 10.59 -17.29 -0.17
CA LYS A 144 9.90 -17.58 -1.44
C LYS A 144 8.39 -17.29 -1.41
N PRO A 145 7.64 -17.62 -0.33
CA PRO A 145 6.23 -17.22 -0.22
C PRO A 145 6.03 -15.71 -0.27
N TYR A 146 6.87 -14.94 0.42
CA TYR A 146 6.82 -13.48 0.41
C TYR A 146 7.00 -12.91 -1.00
N TYR A 147 8.07 -13.29 -1.71
CA TYR A 147 8.31 -12.78 -3.07
C TYR A 147 7.21 -13.19 -4.05
N ARG A 148 6.63 -14.37 -3.88
CA ARG A 148 5.50 -14.81 -4.70
C ARG A 148 4.27 -13.94 -4.46
N MET A 149 3.95 -13.66 -3.20
CA MET A 149 2.87 -12.73 -2.85
C MET A 149 3.13 -11.34 -3.43
N CYS A 150 4.35 -10.79 -3.29
CA CYS A 150 4.69 -9.48 -3.88
C CYS A 150 4.49 -9.48 -5.40
N GLU A 151 4.96 -10.51 -6.10
CA GLU A 151 4.77 -10.64 -7.55
C GLU A 151 3.29 -10.69 -7.94
N ASP A 152 2.51 -11.48 -7.22
CA ASP A 152 1.09 -11.66 -7.50
C ASP A 152 0.29 -10.37 -7.26
N VAL A 153 0.50 -9.65 -6.15
CA VAL A 153 -0.22 -8.39 -5.87
C VAL A 153 0.22 -7.27 -6.83
N ILE A 154 1.50 -7.20 -7.20
CA ILE A 154 1.98 -6.25 -8.21
C ILE A 154 1.29 -6.52 -9.56
N ARG A 155 1.19 -7.77 -9.97
CA ARG A 155 0.52 -8.17 -11.21
C ARG A 155 -0.96 -7.78 -11.19
N ASP A 156 -1.67 -8.07 -10.09
CA ASP A 156 -3.06 -7.69 -9.91
C ASP A 156 -3.24 -6.17 -10.04
N VAL A 157 -2.40 -5.40 -9.36
CA VAL A 157 -2.48 -3.93 -9.36
C VAL A 157 -2.19 -3.36 -10.75
N VAL A 158 -1.14 -3.85 -11.43
CA VAL A 158 -0.83 -3.42 -12.80
C VAL A 158 -2.02 -3.66 -13.74
N GLU A 159 -2.68 -4.82 -13.63
CA GLU A 159 -3.86 -5.14 -14.43
C GLU A 159 -5.07 -4.26 -14.06
N ILE A 160 -5.31 -4.03 -12.75
CA ILE A 160 -6.44 -3.21 -12.27
C ILE A 160 -6.29 -1.76 -12.71
N PHE A 161 -5.08 -1.21 -12.69
CA PHE A 161 -4.78 0.17 -13.09
C PHE A 161 -4.59 0.36 -14.60
N GLY A 162 -4.67 -0.72 -15.39
CA GLY A 162 -4.56 -0.65 -16.86
C GLY A 162 -3.14 -0.35 -17.34
N GLY A 163 -2.12 -0.89 -16.69
CA GLY A 163 -0.72 -0.64 -17.02
C GLY A 163 -0.28 0.79 -16.66
N PRO A 164 -0.23 1.14 -15.37
CA PRO A 164 0.07 2.50 -14.92
C PRO A 164 1.47 2.92 -15.37
N ARG A 165 1.63 4.21 -15.68
CA ARG A 165 2.90 4.79 -16.14
C ARG A 165 3.99 4.76 -15.06
N PHE A 166 3.59 4.88 -13.80
CA PHE A 166 4.44 4.77 -12.62
C PHE A 166 3.84 3.79 -11.61
N PHE A 167 4.69 3.19 -10.82
CA PHE A 167 4.32 2.36 -9.70
C PHE A 167 5.25 2.71 -8.51
N HIS A 168 4.68 3.10 -7.39
CA HIS A 168 5.45 3.42 -6.19
C HIS A 168 5.56 2.18 -5.31
N ILE A 169 6.76 1.67 -5.08
CA ILE A 169 6.99 0.43 -4.34
C ILE A 169 7.28 0.62 -2.84
N GLY A 170 7.24 1.86 -2.35
CA GLY A 170 7.53 2.17 -0.96
C GLY A 170 9.02 2.05 -0.64
N LEU A 171 9.39 1.14 0.26
CA LEU A 171 10.75 0.86 0.71
C LEU A 171 11.38 2.02 1.52
N ASP A 172 10.55 2.76 2.22
CA ASP A 172 10.97 3.77 3.18
C ASP A 172 11.22 3.13 4.56
N GLU A 173 12.17 3.68 5.29
CA GLU A 173 12.52 3.30 6.68
C GLU A 173 12.89 1.82 6.87
N GLU A 174 13.53 1.23 5.86
CA GLU A 174 14.01 -0.16 5.95
C GLU A 174 15.07 -0.32 7.04
N ARG A 175 14.73 -1.05 8.09
CA ARG A 175 15.65 -1.35 9.20
C ARG A 175 15.43 -2.76 9.70
N ALA A 176 16.54 -3.50 9.88
CA ALA A 176 16.49 -4.82 10.48
C ALA A 176 15.88 -4.81 11.90
N ALA A 177 16.03 -3.72 12.63
CA ALA A 177 15.47 -3.54 13.96
C ALA A 177 13.93 -3.55 14.02
N PHE A 178 13.24 -3.31 12.91
CA PHE A 178 11.79 -3.45 12.82
C PHE A 178 11.32 -4.86 12.51
N GLN A 179 12.23 -5.77 12.22
CA GLN A 179 11.96 -7.17 12.00
C GLN A 179 12.21 -7.93 13.30
N GLU A 180 11.20 -8.13 14.09
CA GLU A 180 11.36 -8.61 15.48
C GLU A 180 11.17 -10.11 15.67
N ASP A 181 10.85 -10.81 14.63
CA ASP A 181 10.68 -12.24 14.72
C ASP A 181 11.94 -13.04 14.38
N GLN A 182 11.87 -14.34 14.60
CA GLN A 182 12.98 -15.26 14.28
C GLN A 182 13.36 -15.23 12.80
N THR A 183 12.41 -14.92 11.94
CA THR A 183 12.63 -14.84 10.48
C THR A 183 13.59 -13.71 10.14
N SER A 184 13.40 -12.55 10.74
CA SER A 184 14.28 -11.40 10.59
C SER A 184 15.69 -11.71 11.09
N GLN A 185 15.80 -12.26 12.27
CA GLN A 185 17.10 -12.66 12.84
C GLN A 185 17.82 -13.66 11.95
N TYR A 186 17.09 -14.64 11.42
CA TYR A 186 17.63 -15.64 10.50
C TYR A 186 18.12 -15.02 9.18
N ILE A 187 17.35 -14.09 8.62
CA ILE A 187 17.71 -13.37 7.39
C ILE A 187 18.97 -12.53 7.63
N CYS A 188 19.01 -11.76 8.72
CA CYS A 188 20.17 -10.96 9.09
C CYS A 188 21.43 -11.84 9.31
N ALA A 189 21.28 -13.00 9.92
CA ALA A 189 22.39 -13.95 10.10
C ALA A 189 22.95 -14.50 8.79
N ARG A 190 22.11 -14.68 7.78
CA ARG A 190 22.50 -15.23 6.46
C ARG A 190 22.95 -14.19 5.46
N LYS A 191 22.31 -13.03 5.43
CA LYS A 191 22.51 -11.99 4.42
C LYS A 191 23.21 -10.74 4.96
N GLY A 192 23.35 -10.61 6.25
CA GLY A 192 23.87 -9.43 6.93
C GLY A 192 22.79 -8.42 7.31
N GLU A 193 23.20 -7.40 8.05
CA GLU A 193 22.28 -6.38 8.59
C GLU A 193 21.56 -5.56 7.50
N TYR A 194 22.16 -5.47 6.33
CA TYR A 194 21.63 -4.67 5.21
C TYR A 194 21.06 -5.52 4.08
N TRP A 195 20.44 -6.64 4.45
CA TRP A 195 19.90 -7.62 3.50
C TRP A 195 18.86 -7.04 2.51
N TRP A 196 18.19 -5.97 2.86
CA TRP A 196 17.24 -5.27 1.98
C TRP A 196 17.90 -4.53 0.81
N ARG A 197 19.23 -4.45 0.79
CA ARG A 197 19.98 -3.82 -0.30
C ARG A 197 20.34 -4.78 -1.43
N ASP A 198 20.11 -6.07 -1.20
CA ASP A 198 20.32 -7.13 -2.19
C ASP A 198 19.12 -7.24 -3.15
#